data_ef148419c0e848e34bdd091383806596
#
_entry.id   ef148419c0e848e34bdd091383806596
#
_cell.length_a   1.000
_cell.length_b   1.000
_cell.length_c   1.000
_cell.angle_alpha   90.00
_cell.angle_beta   90.00
_cell.angle_gamma   90.00
#
_symmetry.space_group_name_H-M   'P 1'
#
loop_
_entity.id
_entity.type
_entity.pdbx_description
1 polymer ?
#
loop_
_entity_poly.entity_id
_entity_poly.type
_entity_poly.pdbx_seq_one_letter_code
_entity_poly.pdbx_strand_id
1 'polypeptide(L)'
;MVPGVFDMPLAIKKLTEADQEGKIDLDCIITLGTVIEGATDHDQIVAQHASRKIADLSLEWGKPISLGISGPGMTRLDAHRRVTYGKNAVEAAVKMCDRLQDI
;
A
#
# COMPACT_ATOMS: atom_id res chain seq x y z
N MET A 1 -5.44 11.58 -0.61
CA MET A 1 -4.57 11.20 -1.75
C MET A 1 -3.18 11.77 -1.56
N VAL A 2 -2.14 10.97 -1.76
CA VAL A 2 -0.76 11.44 -1.67
C VAL A 2 -0.20 11.72 -3.06
N PRO A 3 0.81 12.61 -3.18
CA PRO A 3 1.37 13.00 -4.49
C PRO A 3 2.03 11.86 -5.26
N GLY A 4 2.59 10.89 -4.58
CA GLY A 4 3.23 9.76 -5.25
C GLY A 4 3.41 8.56 -4.33
N VAL A 5 3.82 7.43 -4.92
CA VAL A 5 4.02 6.17 -4.17
C VAL A 5 5.08 6.33 -3.08
N PHE A 6 6.12 7.10 -3.33
CA PHE A 6 7.18 7.34 -2.35
C PHE A 6 6.67 8.05 -1.09
N ASP A 7 5.56 8.78 -1.19
CA ASP A 7 4.98 9.52 -0.07
C ASP A 7 4.02 8.67 0.78
N MET A 8 3.67 7.48 0.31
CA MET A 8 2.74 6.60 1.02
C MET A 8 3.20 6.19 2.42
N PRO A 9 4.48 5.83 2.65
CA PRO A 9 4.91 5.40 3.98
C PRO A 9 4.66 6.45 5.06
N LEU A 10 4.90 7.72 4.78
CA LEU A 10 4.66 8.78 5.76
C LEU A 10 3.17 8.94 6.07
N ALA A 11 2.33 8.92 5.03
CA ALA A 11 0.88 8.99 5.21
C ALA A 11 0.36 7.81 6.02
N ILE A 12 0.84 6.61 5.72
CA ILE A 12 0.46 5.39 6.45
C ILE A 12 0.89 5.48 7.91
N LYS A 13 2.11 5.96 8.18
CA LYS A 13 2.59 6.11 9.55
C LYS A 13 1.70 7.04 10.35
N LYS A 14 1.25 8.15 9.75
CA LYS A 14 0.34 9.08 10.43
C LYS A 14 -1.00 8.42 10.74
N LEU A 15 -1.51 7.61 9.83
CA LEU A 15 -2.76 6.89 10.05
C LEU A 15 -2.63 5.84 11.16
N THR A 16 -1.55 5.07 11.15
CA THR A 16 -1.34 4.05 12.18
C THR A 16 -1.13 4.66 13.55
N GLU A 17 -0.42 5.78 13.64
CA GLU A 17 -0.26 6.51 14.90
C GLU A 17 -1.61 7.01 15.41
N ALA A 18 -2.45 7.56 14.53
CA ALA A 18 -3.77 8.04 14.94
C ALA A 18 -4.65 6.90 15.43
N ASP A 19 -4.58 5.73 14.83
CA ASP A 19 -5.28 4.54 15.29
C ASP A 19 -4.78 4.10 16.67
N GLN A 20 -3.47 4.06 16.86
CA GLN A 20 -2.86 3.67 18.13
C GLN A 20 -3.18 4.66 19.26
N GLU A 21 -3.31 5.93 18.94
CA GLU A 21 -3.68 6.97 19.90
C GLU A 21 -5.18 7.05 20.20
N GLY A 22 -5.98 6.24 19.50
CA GLY A 22 -7.43 6.22 19.68
C GLY A 22 -8.18 7.35 19.00
N LYS A 23 -7.52 8.11 18.12
CA LYS A 23 -8.17 9.22 17.38
C LYS A 23 -9.06 8.71 16.27
N ILE A 24 -8.70 7.58 15.66
CA ILE A 24 -9.49 6.90 14.64
C ILE A 24 -9.44 5.41 14.92
N ASP A 25 -10.36 4.66 14.34
CA ASP A 25 -10.44 3.20 14.52
C ASP A 25 -10.30 2.54 13.15
N LEU A 26 -9.18 1.89 12.92
CA LEU A 26 -8.86 1.23 11.66
C LEU A 26 -8.63 -0.27 11.87
N ASP A 27 -9.18 -1.09 10.98
CA ASP A 27 -8.95 -2.53 10.96
C ASP A 27 -7.83 -2.90 9.99
N CYS A 28 -7.70 -2.15 8.91
CA CYS A 28 -6.65 -2.35 7.90
C CYS A 28 -6.46 -1.08 7.09
N ILE A 29 -5.39 -1.07 6.29
CA ILE A 29 -5.12 0.00 5.32
C ILE A 29 -4.91 -0.66 3.97
N ILE A 30 -5.47 -0.06 2.93
CA ILE A 30 -5.30 -0.51 1.55
C ILE A 30 -4.56 0.57 0.79
N THR A 31 -3.44 0.20 0.17
CA THR A 31 -2.69 1.12 -0.68
C THR A 31 -3.03 0.86 -2.14
N LEU A 32 -3.28 1.93 -2.88
CA LEU A 32 -3.52 1.86 -4.32
C LEU A 32 -2.59 2.84 -5.01
N GLY A 33 -1.82 2.35 -5.95
CA GLY A 33 -0.89 3.20 -6.68
C GLY A 33 -0.27 2.50 -7.88
N THR A 34 0.33 3.30 -8.74
CA THR A 34 0.99 2.81 -9.95
C THR A 34 2.34 3.49 -10.09
N VAL A 35 3.37 2.69 -10.33
CA VAL A 35 4.69 3.19 -10.69
C VAL A 35 4.88 2.95 -12.19
N ILE A 36 4.85 4.03 -12.96
CA ILE A 36 4.95 3.99 -14.42
C ILE A 36 6.41 4.06 -14.82
N GLU A 37 6.80 3.22 -15.78
CA GLU A 37 8.16 3.20 -16.30
C GLU A 37 8.54 4.56 -16.88
N GLY A 38 9.68 5.09 -16.41
CA GLY A 38 10.22 6.37 -16.83
C GLY A 38 11.55 6.22 -17.55
N ALA A 39 12.20 7.36 -17.79
CA ALA A 39 13.49 7.40 -18.47
C ALA A 39 14.68 7.01 -17.59
N THR A 40 14.46 6.83 -16.28
CA THR A 40 15.50 6.48 -15.31
C THR A 40 15.04 5.28 -14.48
N ASP A 41 15.97 4.69 -13.73
CA ASP A 41 15.68 3.54 -12.86
C ASP A 41 15.06 3.95 -11.51
N HIS A 42 14.70 5.21 -11.33
CA HIS A 42 14.10 5.71 -10.11
C HIS A 42 12.76 5.04 -9.78
N ASP A 43 12.03 4.61 -10.79
CA ASP A 43 10.75 3.91 -10.62
C ASP A 43 10.90 2.61 -9.83
N GLN A 44 11.97 1.84 -10.09
CA GLN A 44 12.25 0.61 -9.33
C GLN A 44 12.63 0.91 -7.89
N ILE A 45 13.45 1.93 -7.68
CA ILE A 45 13.86 2.35 -6.33
C ILE A 45 12.65 2.79 -5.53
N VAL A 46 11.77 3.58 -6.14
CA VAL A 46 10.55 4.07 -5.49
C VAL A 46 9.65 2.92 -5.08
N ALA A 47 9.38 1.98 -6.00
CA ALA A 47 8.49 0.87 -5.73
C ALA A 47 9.05 -0.06 -4.64
N GLN A 48 10.33 -0.40 -4.70
CA GLN A 48 10.96 -1.29 -3.73
C GLN A 48 11.04 -0.65 -2.36
N HIS A 49 11.41 0.62 -2.30
CA HIS A 49 11.52 1.35 -1.03
C HIS A 49 10.14 1.50 -0.36
N ALA A 50 9.14 1.93 -1.12
CA ALA A 50 7.79 2.10 -0.59
C ALA A 50 7.22 0.77 -0.09
N SER A 51 7.37 -0.31 -0.87
CA SER A 51 6.88 -1.63 -0.50
C SER A 51 7.52 -2.15 0.78
N ARG A 52 8.83 -1.97 0.93
CA ARG A 52 9.55 -2.38 2.13
C ARG A 52 9.08 -1.62 3.36
N LYS A 53 8.96 -0.30 3.24
CA LYS A 53 8.52 0.53 4.37
C LYS A 53 7.08 0.26 4.76
N ILE A 54 6.22 -0.01 3.78
CA ILE A 54 4.82 -0.37 4.06
C ILE A 54 4.76 -1.69 4.81
N ALA A 55 5.55 -2.68 4.43
CA ALA A 55 5.63 -3.95 5.14
C ALA A 55 6.12 -3.76 6.58
N ASP A 56 7.14 -2.94 6.79
CA ASP A 56 7.65 -2.64 8.12
C ASP A 56 6.57 -1.97 8.98
N LEU A 57 5.82 -1.03 8.42
CA LEU A 57 4.75 -0.34 9.14
C LEU A 57 3.61 -1.29 9.52
N SER A 58 3.29 -2.25 8.67
CA SER A 58 2.28 -3.26 8.99
C SER A 58 2.72 -4.11 10.18
N LEU A 59 3.99 -4.51 10.22
CA LEU A 59 4.53 -5.29 11.33
C LEU A 59 4.53 -4.50 12.64
N GLU A 60 4.90 -3.23 12.60
CA GLU A 60 4.89 -2.37 13.77
C GLU A 60 3.47 -2.11 14.28
N TRP A 61 2.53 -1.90 13.37
CA TRP A 61 1.15 -1.60 13.71
C TRP A 61 0.39 -2.83 14.21
N GLY A 62 0.75 -4.01 13.69
CA GLY A 62 0.08 -5.27 14.04
C GLY A 62 -1.23 -5.51 13.31
N LYS A 63 -1.52 -4.75 12.27
CA LYS A 63 -2.73 -4.88 11.46
C LYS A 63 -2.36 -4.90 9.97
N PRO A 64 -3.22 -5.48 9.11
CA PRO A 64 -2.90 -5.63 7.69
C PRO A 64 -2.80 -4.29 6.95
N ILE A 65 -1.79 -4.17 6.12
CA ILE A 65 -1.70 -3.13 5.10
C ILE A 65 -1.57 -3.84 3.77
N SER A 66 -2.59 -3.73 2.93
CA SER A 66 -2.62 -4.40 1.64
C SER A 66 -1.86 -3.58 0.60
N LEU A 67 -1.05 -4.28 -0.21
CA LEU A 67 -0.20 -3.64 -1.20
C LEU A 67 -0.84 -3.75 -2.58
N GLY A 68 -1.48 -2.67 -3.02
CA GLY A 68 -2.08 -2.56 -4.35
C GLY A 68 -1.27 -1.63 -5.25
N ILE A 69 0.05 -1.78 -5.24
CA ILE A 69 0.96 -0.99 -6.07
C ILE A 69 1.37 -1.83 -7.28
N SER A 70 1.11 -1.33 -8.47
CA SER A 70 1.49 -1.96 -9.73
C SER A 70 2.72 -1.29 -10.33
N GLY A 71 3.54 -2.06 -11.04
CA GLY A 71 4.83 -1.62 -11.54
C GLY A 71 5.95 -2.02 -10.60
N PRO A 72 7.21 -1.69 -10.91
CA PRO A 72 7.68 -1.00 -12.10
C PRO A 72 7.68 -1.86 -13.37
N GLY A 73 8.11 -1.27 -14.48
CA GLY A 73 8.18 -1.97 -15.75
C GLY A 73 6.88 -1.92 -16.55
N MET A 74 5.95 -1.09 -16.11
CA MET A 74 4.61 -0.98 -16.65
C MET A 74 4.45 0.35 -17.40
N THR A 75 3.96 0.32 -18.62
CA THR A 75 3.62 1.53 -19.36
C THR A 75 2.34 2.13 -18.79
N ARG A 76 2.06 3.39 -19.15
CA ARG A 76 0.81 4.04 -18.73
C ARG A 76 -0.42 3.28 -19.20
N LEU A 77 -0.38 2.75 -20.42
CA LEU A 77 -1.49 1.98 -20.97
C LEU A 77 -1.71 0.67 -20.20
N ASP A 78 -0.63 -0.03 -19.87
CA ASP A 78 -0.72 -1.26 -19.08
C ASP A 78 -1.26 -0.99 -17.68
N ALA A 79 -0.84 0.11 -17.07
CA ALA A 79 -1.32 0.51 -15.75
C ALA A 79 -2.85 0.73 -15.77
N HIS A 80 -3.37 1.39 -16.81
CA HIS A 80 -4.80 1.61 -16.94
C HIS A 80 -5.58 0.31 -17.13
N ARG A 81 -5.00 -0.71 -17.73
CA ARG A 81 -5.63 -2.02 -17.93
C ARG A 81 -5.63 -2.90 -16.68
N ARG A 82 -4.85 -2.54 -15.65
CA ARG A 82 -4.68 -3.37 -14.46
C ARG A 82 -5.47 -2.88 -13.25
N VAL A 83 -6.70 -2.42 -13.51
CA VAL A 83 -7.61 -1.99 -12.43
C VAL A 83 -7.91 -3.12 -11.44
N THR A 84 -7.75 -4.38 -11.84
CA THR A 84 -7.96 -5.54 -10.98
C THR A 84 -6.99 -5.58 -9.79
N TYR A 85 -5.86 -4.90 -9.87
CA TYR A 85 -4.93 -4.82 -8.72
C TYR A 85 -5.60 -4.20 -7.50
N GLY A 86 -6.38 -3.14 -7.70
CA GLY A 86 -7.10 -2.52 -6.60
C GLY A 86 -8.11 -3.46 -5.97
N LYS A 87 -8.88 -4.18 -6.80
CA LYS A 87 -9.83 -5.17 -6.33
C LYS A 87 -9.15 -6.27 -5.54
N ASN A 88 -8.03 -6.79 -6.04
CA ASN A 88 -7.28 -7.85 -5.37
C ASN A 88 -6.71 -7.38 -4.04
N ALA A 89 -6.24 -6.13 -3.97
CA ALA A 89 -5.74 -5.55 -2.73
C ALA A 89 -6.83 -5.46 -1.67
N VAL A 90 -8.03 -5.04 -2.04
CA VAL A 90 -9.17 -4.97 -1.13
C VAL A 90 -9.54 -6.36 -0.63
N GLU A 91 -9.65 -7.33 -1.52
CA GLU A 91 -9.99 -8.71 -1.16
C GLU A 91 -8.96 -9.31 -0.21
N ALA A 92 -7.67 -9.08 -0.46
CA ALA A 92 -6.59 -9.56 0.39
C ALA A 92 -6.67 -8.95 1.79
N ALA A 93 -6.95 -7.66 1.88
CA ALA A 93 -7.07 -6.96 3.15
C ALA A 93 -8.24 -7.51 3.97
N VAL A 94 -9.40 -7.71 3.34
CA VAL A 94 -10.58 -8.23 4.02
C VAL A 94 -10.31 -9.65 4.55
N LYS A 95 -9.74 -10.51 3.72
CA LYS A 95 -9.41 -11.87 4.14
C LYS A 95 -8.44 -11.90 5.31
N MET A 96 -7.43 -11.03 5.29
CA MET A 96 -6.44 -10.98 6.35
C MET A 96 -7.04 -10.48 7.66
N CYS A 97 -7.92 -9.47 7.60
CA CYS A 97 -8.63 -9.00 8.77
C CYS A 97 -9.49 -10.10 9.40
N ASP A 98 -10.23 -10.85 8.58
CA ASP A 98 -11.06 -11.95 9.06
C ASP A 98 -10.22 -13.03 9.75
N ARG A 99 -9.08 -13.39 9.16
CA ARG A 99 -8.19 -14.40 9.73
C ARG A 99 -7.59 -13.96 11.05
N LEU A 100 -7.21 -12.70 11.18
CA LEU A 100 -6.62 -12.18 12.41
C LEU A 100 -7.61 -12.09 13.55
N GLN A 101 -8.90 -11.90 13.27
CA GLN A 101 -9.94 -11.89 14.29
C GLN A 101 -10.13 -13.26 14.93
N ASP A 102 -9.75 -14.34 14.25
CA ASP A 102 -9.88 -15.70 14.76
C ASP A 102 -8.69 -16.12 15.63
N ILE A 103 -7.69 -15.28 15.75
CA ILE A 103 -6.54 -15.51 16.62
C ILE A 103 -6.75 -14.79 17.98
#